data_8331be39f95a3547a67778e42d6538d5
#
_entry.id   8331be39f95a3547a67778e42d6538d5
#
_cell.length_a   1.000
_cell.length_b   1.000
_cell.length_c   1.000
_cell.angle_alpha   90.00
_cell.angle_beta   90.00
_cell.angle_gamma   90.00
#
_symmetry.space_group_name_H-M   'P 1'
#
loop_
_entity.id
_entity.type
_entity.pdbx_description
1 polymer ?
#
loop_
_entity_poly.entity_id
_entity_poly.type
_entity_poly.pdbx_seq_one_letter_code
_entity_poly.pdbx_strand_id
1 'polypeptide(L)'
;EDLSKLFMAKLNKEFDGKLSLAIQIFNNKHSKKFLHQLVSSQLDMDRLDYLKRDSFFTGVTEGNIGTERIINMLNVVNDQLVIEEKGIYSIEKFLIARRLMYWQVYLHKTVISAENTLIKILKRAKQLIQMKRISLALHH
;
A
#
# COMPACT_ATOMS: atom_id res chain seq x y z
N GLU A 1 1.95 7.75 5.94
CA GLU A 1 1.10 7.34 7.08
C GLU A 1 0.35 8.53 7.70
N ASP A 2 1.02 9.64 8.01
CA ASP A 2 0.38 10.82 8.61
C ASP A 2 -0.64 11.49 7.68
N LEU A 3 -0.34 11.53 6.39
CA LEU A 3 -1.26 12.07 5.39
C LEU A 3 -2.52 11.21 5.26
N SER A 4 -2.38 9.89 5.30
CA SER A 4 -3.53 8.97 5.28
C SER A 4 -4.43 9.17 6.48
N LYS A 5 -3.86 9.33 7.67
CA LYS A 5 -4.61 9.63 8.91
C LYS A 5 -5.36 10.95 8.83
N LEU A 6 -4.72 11.98 8.26
CA LEU A 6 -5.36 13.28 8.03
C LEU A 6 -6.58 13.17 7.10
N PHE A 7 -6.43 12.48 5.97
CA PHE A 7 -7.53 12.27 5.04
C PHE A 7 -8.65 11.42 5.65
N MET A 8 -8.32 10.35 6.36
CA MET A 8 -9.31 9.52 7.05
C MET A 8 -10.10 10.33 8.09
N ALA A 9 -9.43 11.20 8.86
CA ALA A 9 -10.09 12.07 9.84
C ALA A 9 -11.01 13.10 9.16
N LYS A 10 -10.60 13.66 8.03
CA LYS A 10 -11.42 14.58 7.23
C LYS A 10 -12.67 13.88 6.69
N LEU A 11 -12.50 12.74 6.03
CA LEU A 11 -13.59 11.95 5.49
C LEU A 11 -14.55 11.46 6.59
N ASN A 12 -14.02 11.10 7.75
CA ASN A 12 -14.86 10.69 8.88
C ASN A 12 -15.82 11.79 9.35
N LYS A 13 -15.40 13.06 9.28
CA LYS A 13 -16.27 14.19 9.55
C LYS A 13 -17.34 14.36 8.48
N GLU A 14 -16.97 14.21 7.21
CA GLU A 14 -17.91 14.31 6.08
C GLU A 14 -18.96 13.17 6.08
N PHE A 15 -18.61 12.01 6.62
CA PHE A 15 -19.49 10.82 6.73
C PHE A 15 -20.08 10.62 8.13
N ASP A 16 -20.25 11.65 8.93
CA ASP A 16 -20.89 11.61 10.25
C ASP A 16 -20.32 10.52 11.18
N GLY A 17 -19.02 10.32 11.16
CA GLY A 17 -18.34 9.37 12.05
C GLY A 17 -18.38 7.91 11.59
N LYS A 18 -18.93 7.58 10.43
CA LYS A 18 -19.07 6.20 9.91
C LYS A 18 -17.73 5.47 9.69
N LEU A 19 -16.63 6.20 9.56
CA LEU A 19 -15.30 5.62 9.38
C LEU A 19 -14.53 5.39 10.70
N SER A 20 -15.16 5.64 11.85
CA SER A 20 -14.48 5.54 13.16
C SER A 20 -13.89 4.16 13.44
N LEU A 21 -14.60 3.08 13.07
CA LEU A 21 -14.12 1.70 13.19
C LEU A 21 -12.89 1.47 12.28
N ALA A 22 -12.97 1.89 11.01
CA ALA A 22 -11.88 1.74 10.06
C ALA A 22 -10.61 2.47 10.56
N ILE A 23 -10.76 3.67 11.13
CA ILE A 23 -9.66 4.45 11.72
C ILE A 23 -9.05 3.72 12.92
N GLN A 24 -9.85 3.10 13.78
CA GLN A 24 -9.35 2.31 14.90
C GLN A 24 -8.54 1.10 14.43
N ILE A 25 -9.03 0.38 13.42
CA ILE A 25 -8.33 -0.76 12.82
C ILE A 25 -7.02 -0.32 12.17
N PHE A 26 -7.05 0.73 11.35
CA PHE A 26 -5.87 1.28 10.68
C PHE A 26 -4.78 1.70 11.68
N ASN A 27 -5.17 2.32 12.79
CA ASN A 27 -4.25 2.76 13.83
C ASN A 27 -3.86 1.66 14.84
N ASN A 28 -4.26 0.39 14.61
CA ASN A 28 -4.05 -0.73 15.53
C ASN A 28 -4.60 -0.49 16.96
N LYS A 29 -5.70 0.27 17.06
CA LYS A 29 -6.37 0.58 18.34
C LYS A 29 -7.59 -0.29 18.62
N HIS A 30 -8.01 -1.10 17.65
CA HIS A 30 -9.12 -2.04 17.82
C HIS A 30 -8.71 -3.21 18.73
N SER A 31 -9.66 -3.78 19.50
CA SER A 31 -9.41 -4.90 20.40
C SER A 31 -8.95 -6.17 19.68
N LYS A 32 -9.54 -6.46 18.51
CA LYS A 32 -9.14 -7.58 17.64
C LYS A 32 -7.95 -7.19 16.79
N LYS A 33 -6.75 -7.64 17.15
CA LYS A 33 -5.50 -7.25 16.48
C LYS A 33 -5.34 -7.85 15.09
N PHE A 34 -5.90 -9.01 14.82
CA PHE A 34 -5.87 -9.62 13.49
C PHE A 34 -6.47 -8.71 12.39
N LEU A 35 -7.43 -7.83 12.73
CA LEU A 35 -8.01 -6.90 11.78
C LEU A 35 -6.97 -5.91 11.23
N HIS A 36 -6.06 -5.45 12.09
CA HIS A 36 -4.95 -4.60 11.64
C HIS A 36 -3.99 -5.37 10.73
N GLN A 37 -3.79 -6.66 10.96
CA GLN A 37 -2.92 -7.50 10.11
C GLN A 37 -3.48 -7.67 8.69
N LEU A 38 -4.80 -7.63 8.50
CA LEU A 38 -5.43 -7.63 7.17
C LEU A 38 -5.10 -6.35 6.37
N VAL A 39 -4.85 -5.24 7.06
CA VAL A 39 -4.57 -3.93 6.46
C VAL A 39 -3.08 -3.64 6.36
N SER A 40 -2.28 -4.14 7.31
CA SER A 40 -0.86 -3.82 7.42
C SER A 40 -0.06 -5.01 7.94
N SER A 41 0.25 -5.95 7.07
CA SER A 41 1.13 -7.09 7.36
C SER A 41 1.94 -7.50 6.14
N GLN A 42 2.66 -8.61 6.21
CA GLN A 42 3.37 -9.16 5.05
C GLN A 42 2.41 -9.78 4.01
N LEU A 43 1.24 -10.21 4.46
CA LEU A 43 0.15 -10.75 3.63
C LEU A 43 -1.10 -9.92 3.88
N ASP A 44 -1.10 -8.66 3.48
CA ASP A 44 -2.28 -7.79 3.55
C ASP A 44 -3.10 -7.82 2.25
N MET A 45 -4.33 -7.35 2.34
CA MET A 45 -5.27 -7.39 1.21
C MET A 45 -4.84 -6.47 0.07
N ASP A 46 -4.16 -5.36 0.36
CA ASP A 46 -3.62 -4.44 -0.64
C ASP A 46 -2.56 -5.15 -1.51
N ARG A 47 -1.64 -5.92 -0.89
CA ARG A 47 -0.65 -6.70 -1.65
C ARG A 47 -1.27 -7.77 -2.52
N LEU A 48 -2.29 -8.46 -2.04
CA LEU A 48 -3.01 -9.44 -2.84
C LEU A 48 -3.71 -8.79 -4.04
N ASP A 49 -4.28 -7.60 -3.87
CA ASP A 49 -4.94 -6.86 -4.94
C ASP A 49 -3.93 -6.34 -5.97
N TYR A 50 -2.93 -5.54 -5.52
CA TYR A 50 -2.07 -4.88 -6.50
C TYR A 50 -1.19 -5.86 -7.28
N LEU A 51 -0.72 -6.96 -6.69
CA LEU A 51 0.05 -7.96 -7.42
C LEU A 51 -0.76 -8.55 -8.58
N LYS A 52 -2.01 -8.91 -8.32
CA LYS A 52 -2.91 -9.44 -9.36
C LYS A 52 -3.22 -8.41 -10.43
N ARG A 53 -3.55 -7.19 -10.03
CA ARG A 53 -3.90 -6.08 -10.92
C ARG A 53 -2.70 -5.67 -11.78
N ASP A 54 -1.53 -5.49 -11.16
CA ASP A 54 -0.33 -5.07 -11.87
C ASP A 54 0.19 -6.16 -12.82
N SER A 55 0.09 -7.44 -12.43
CA SER A 55 0.35 -8.57 -13.32
C SER A 55 -0.51 -8.49 -14.59
N PHE A 56 -1.78 -8.22 -14.42
CA PHE A 56 -2.72 -8.09 -15.55
C PHE A 56 -2.33 -6.92 -16.49
N PHE A 57 -2.14 -5.72 -15.93
CA PHE A 57 -1.87 -4.53 -16.74
C PHE A 57 -0.47 -4.48 -17.35
N THR A 58 0.51 -5.11 -16.72
CA THR A 58 1.90 -5.16 -17.24
C THR A 58 2.15 -6.35 -18.17
N GLY A 59 1.25 -7.35 -18.18
CA GLY A 59 1.43 -8.60 -18.91
C GLY A 59 2.48 -9.53 -18.30
N VAL A 60 2.95 -9.25 -17.08
CA VAL A 60 3.93 -10.07 -16.34
C VAL A 60 3.19 -11.14 -15.57
N THR A 61 3.14 -12.34 -16.11
CA THR A 61 2.34 -13.47 -15.60
C THR A 61 2.84 -14.02 -14.26
N GLU A 62 4.07 -13.72 -13.87
CA GLU A 62 4.67 -14.13 -12.61
C GLU A 62 3.94 -13.56 -11.38
N GLY A 63 3.26 -12.42 -11.54
CA GLY A 63 2.42 -11.82 -10.50
C GLY A 63 1.06 -12.50 -10.33
N ASN A 64 0.71 -13.49 -11.15
CA ASN A 64 -0.56 -14.18 -11.05
C ASN A 64 -0.56 -15.18 -9.88
N ILE A 65 -1.28 -14.82 -8.82
CA ILE A 65 -1.41 -15.57 -7.56
C ILE A 65 -2.86 -16.02 -7.35
N GLY A 66 -3.03 -17.15 -6.68
CA GLY A 66 -4.33 -17.70 -6.30
C GLY A 66 -4.93 -16.98 -5.10
N THR A 67 -5.30 -15.71 -5.25
CA THR A 67 -5.78 -14.84 -4.15
C THR A 67 -6.97 -15.47 -3.41
N GLU A 68 -7.97 -16.00 -4.12
CA GLU A 68 -9.14 -16.64 -3.51
C GLU A 68 -8.76 -17.84 -2.64
N ARG A 69 -7.82 -18.65 -3.12
CA ARG A 69 -7.33 -19.79 -2.34
C ARG A 69 -6.60 -19.31 -1.07
N ILE A 70 -5.78 -18.27 -1.17
CA ILE A 70 -5.10 -17.68 0.00
C ILE A 70 -6.14 -17.21 1.01
N ILE A 71 -7.14 -16.44 0.57
CA ILE A 71 -8.21 -15.91 1.44
C ILE A 71 -8.97 -17.06 2.13
N ASN A 72 -9.31 -18.12 1.39
CA ASN A 72 -10.03 -19.27 1.94
C ASN A 72 -9.19 -20.11 2.94
N MET A 73 -7.86 -19.94 2.95
CA MET A 73 -6.96 -20.60 3.89
C MET A 73 -6.58 -19.71 5.09
N LEU A 74 -7.04 -18.45 5.11
CA LEU A 74 -6.84 -17.56 6.26
C LEU A 74 -7.68 -18.04 7.44
N ASN A 75 -7.08 -18.01 8.62
CA ASN A 75 -7.75 -18.32 9.88
C ASN A 75 -7.23 -17.39 10.98
N VAL A 76 -7.87 -17.39 12.13
CA VAL A 76 -7.48 -16.58 13.29
C VAL A 76 -7.25 -17.49 14.49
N VAL A 77 -6.05 -17.47 15.05
CA VAL A 77 -5.69 -18.21 16.27
C VAL A 77 -5.06 -17.24 17.26
N ASN A 78 -5.57 -17.19 18.48
CA ASN A 78 -5.09 -16.30 19.54
C ASN A 78 -4.96 -14.83 19.08
N ASP A 79 -5.99 -14.33 18.38
CA ASP A 79 -6.04 -12.96 17.82
C ASP A 79 -4.91 -12.65 16.80
N GLN A 80 -4.31 -13.68 16.20
CA GLN A 80 -3.32 -13.58 15.15
C GLN A 80 -3.85 -14.18 13.85
N LEU A 81 -3.59 -13.51 12.74
CA LEU A 81 -3.88 -14.02 11.41
C LEU A 81 -2.89 -15.14 11.07
N VAL A 82 -3.42 -16.32 10.76
CA VAL A 82 -2.64 -17.50 10.40
C VAL A 82 -3.11 -18.11 9.09
N ILE A 83 -2.29 -18.93 8.49
CA ILE A 83 -2.62 -19.70 7.29
C ILE A 83 -2.71 -21.16 7.66
N GLU A 84 -3.74 -21.85 7.18
CA GLU A 84 -3.83 -23.31 7.30
C GLU A 84 -2.66 -24.00 6.57
N GLU A 85 -2.15 -25.09 7.11
CA GLU A 85 -0.98 -25.83 6.58
C GLU A 85 -1.12 -26.15 5.08
N LYS A 86 -2.31 -26.56 4.64
CA LYS A 86 -2.59 -26.85 3.22
C LYS A 86 -2.48 -25.63 2.29
N GLY A 87 -2.38 -24.41 2.85
CA GLY A 87 -2.18 -23.17 2.13
C GLY A 87 -0.72 -22.78 1.89
N ILE A 88 0.25 -23.54 2.44
CA ILE A 88 1.68 -23.18 2.45
C ILE A 88 2.23 -22.90 1.03
N TYR A 89 1.93 -23.77 0.07
CA TYR A 89 2.39 -23.59 -1.32
C TYR A 89 1.81 -22.35 -1.99
N SER A 90 0.61 -21.92 -1.60
CA SER A 90 0.02 -20.68 -2.10
C SER A 90 0.73 -19.44 -1.54
N ILE A 91 1.22 -19.53 -0.30
CA ILE A 91 2.03 -18.47 0.32
C ILE A 91 3.43 -18.44 -0.27
N GLU A 92 4.08 -19.56 -0.48
CA GLU A 92 5.36 -19.63 -1.17
C GLU A 92 5.27 -19.00 -2.56
N LYS A 93 4.24 -19.38 -3.34
CA LYS A 93 3.99 -18.77 -4.65
C LYS A 93 3.79 -17.27 -4.55
N PHE A 94 3.03 -16.80 -3.56
CA PHE A 94 2.83 -15.35 -3.32
C PHE A 94 4.17 -14.63 -3.05
N LEU A 95 5.04 -15.18 -2.22
CA LEU A 95 6.35 -14.58 -1.92
C LEU A 95 7.25 -14.53 -3.15
N ILE A 96 7.27 -15.61 -3.94
CA ILE A 96 8.03 -15.68 -5.20
C ILE A 96 7.47 -14.68 -6.22
N ALA A 97 6.16 -14.66 -6.42
CA ALA A 97 5.49 -13.74 -7.32
C ALA A 97 5.80 -12.28 -6.96
N ARG A 98 5.69 -11.93 -5.70
CA ARG A 98 6.05 -10.59 -5.19
C ARG A 98 7.49 -10.24 -5.54
N ARG A 99 8.45 -11.14 -5.29
CA ARG A 99 9.86 -10.92 -5.62
C ARG A 99 10.07 -10.67 -7.12
N LEU A 100 9.44 -11.49 -7.97
CA LEU A 100 9.57 -11.38 -9.42
C LEU A 100 8.94 -10.09 -9.94
N MET A 101 7.78 -9.69 -9.44
CA MET A 101 7.15 -8.42 -9.78
C MET A 101 8.01 -7.22 -9.37
N TYR A 102 8.69 -7.29 -8.22
CA TYR A 102 9.65 -6.25 -7.84
C TYR A 102 10.76 -6.11 -8.88
N TRP A 103 11.33 -7.20 -9.36
CA TRP A 103 12.41 -7.17 -10.34
C TRP A 103 11.95 -6.76 -11.73
N GLN A 104 10.84 -7.32 -12.20
CA GLN A 104 10.40 -7.15 -13.57
C GLN A 104 9.59 -5.85 -13.79
N VAL A 105 8.90 -5.37 -12.75
CA VAL A 105 7.98 -4.23 -12.85
C VAL A 105 8.46 -3.06 -11.99
N TYR A 106 8.42 -3.20 -10.66
CA TYR A 106 8.57 -2.05 -9.76
C TYR A 106 9.98 -1.48 -9.74
N LEU A 107 11.01 -2.31 -9.84
CA LEU A 107 12.42 -1.89 -9.91
C LEU A 107 12.97 -1.87 -11.34
N HIS A 108 12.09 -1.94 -12.35
CA HIS A 108 12.54 -1.82 -13.73
C HIS A 108 13.16 -0.43 -13.98
N LYS A 109 14.29 -0.39 -14.70
CA LYS A 109 15.07 0.84 -14.93
C LYS A 109 14.24 2.01 -15.47
N THR A 110 13.25 1.74 -16.32
CA THR A 110 12.37 2.76 -16.89
C THR A 110 11.44 3.36 -15.83
N VAL A 111 10.89 2.53 -14.92
CA VAL A 111 10.04 2.99 -13.81
C VAL A 111 10.85 3.86 -12.88
N ILE A 112 12.02 3.38 -12.43
CA ILE A 112 12.91 4.14 -11.54
C ILE A 112 13.35 5.48 -12.20
N SER A 113 13.62 5.49 -13.51
CA SER A 113 13.96 6.71 -14.23
C SER A 113 12.80 7.70 -14.24
N ALA A 114 11.58 7.25 -14.51
CA ALA A 114 10.37 8.08 -14.50
C ALA A 114 10.10 8.66 -13.11
N GLU A 115 10.16 7.84 -12.06
CA GLU A 115 9.99 8.28 -10.67
C GLU A 115 11.02 9.33 -10.27
N ASN A 116 12.30 9.08 -10.55
CA ASN A 116 13.37 10.04 -10.26
C ASN A 116 13.19 11.36 -11.03
N THR A 117 12.70 11.30 -12.26
CA THR A 117 12.38 12.49 -13.05
C THR A 117 11.25 13.29 -12.40
N LEU A 118 10.17 12.62 -11.99
CA LEU A 118 9.07 13.27 -11.28
C LEU A 118 9.54 13.91 -9.96
N ILE A 119 10.35 13.21 -9.17
CA ILE A 119 10.92 13.75 -7.93
C ILE A 119 11.74 15.02 -8.21
N LYS A 120 12.56 15.02 -9.26
CA LYS A 120 13.34 16.21 -9.64
C LYS A 120 12.46 17.38 -10.07
N ILE A 121 11.40 17.12 -10.84
CA ILE A 121 10.40 18.13 -11.24
C ILE A 121 9.75 18.77 -10.02
N LEU A 122 9.27 17.95 -9.08
CA LEU A 122 8.63 18.43 -7.84
C LEU A 122 9.60 19.24 -6.97
N LYS A 123 10.85 18.76 -6.83
CA LYS A 123 11.90 19.51 -6.11
C LYS A 123 12.16 20.87 -6.76
N ARG A 124 12.26 20.91 -8.09
CA ARG A 124 12.47 22.15 -8.82
C ARG A 124 11.29 23.12 -8.69
N ALA A 125 10.06 22.62 -8.81
CA ALA A 125 8.86 23.41 -8.59
C ALA A 125 8.84 24.04 -7.18
N LYS A 126 9.17 23.26 -6.15
CA LYS A 126 9.27 23.77 -4.77
C LYS A 126 10.32 24.87 -4.63
N GLN A 127 11.50 24.70 -5.23
CA GLN A 127 12.56 25.74 -5.22
C GLN A 127 12.08 27.05 -5.87
N LEU A 128 11.43 26.96 -7.04
CA LEU A 128 10.91 28.13 -7.75
C LEU A 128 9.86 28.89 -6.95
N ILE A 129 8.96 28.18 -6.25
CA ILE A 129 7.96 28.79 -5.37
C ILE A 129 8.65 29.51 -4.20
N GLN A 130 9.66 28.89 -3.60
CA GLN A 130 10.42 29.52 -2.51
C GLN A 130 11.17 30.78 -2.96
N MET A 131 11.84 30.72 -4.12
CA MET A 131 12.52 31.89 -4.70
C MET A 131 11.55 33.02 -4.99
N LYS A 132 10.38 32.75 -5.56
CA LYS A 132 9.35 33.76 -5.83
C LYS A 132 8.82 34.40 -4.52
N ARG A 133 8.63 33.63 -3.46
CA ARG A 133 8.22 34.15 -2.14
C ARG A 133 9.28 35.06 -1.53
N ILE A 134 10.58 34.71 -1.65
CA ILE A 134 11.69 35.54 -1.16
C ILE A 134 11.76 36.85 -1.96
N SER A 135 11.65 36.78 -3.28
CA SER A 135 11.64 37.96 -4.13
C SER A 135 10.50 38.92 -3.79
N LEU A 136 9.29 38.40 -3.55
CA LEU A 136 8.15 39.21 -3.14
C LEU A 136 8.33 39.85 -1.74
N ALA A 137 8.99 39.14 -0.83
CA ALA A 137 9.25 39.67 0.53
C ALA A 137 10.35 40.72 0.58
N LEU A 138 11.23 40.80 -0.43
CA LEU A 138 12.29 41.81 -0.52
C LEU A 138 11.85 43.10 -1.23
N HIS A 139 10.65 43.11 -1.84
CA HIS A 139 10.07 44.28 -2.50
C HIS A 139 8.97 44.98 -1.67
N HIS A 140 8.79 44.56 -0.44
CA HIS A 140 7.96 45.22 0.59
C HIS A 140 8.83 45.68 1.76
#